data_42cfbcc35ee28ca8766ad16ab7657bfa
#
_entry.id   42cfbcc35ee28ca8766ad16ab7657bfa
#
_cell.length_a   1.000
_cell.length_b   1.000
_cell.length_c   1.000
_cell.angle_alpha   90.00
_cell.angle_beta   90.00
_cell.angle_gamma   90.00
#
_symmetry.space_group_name_H-M   'P 1'
#
loop_
_entity.id
_entity.type
_entity.pdbx_description
1 polymer ?
#
loop_
_entity_poly.entity_id
_entity_poly.type
_entity_poly.pdbx_seq_one_letter_code
_entity_poly.pdbx_strand_id
1 'polypeptide(L)'
;MALNITQVPCAGANFRKGRPAHFEVEAIVIHVIDGDQAAADATFKDENLTDRRSAHYSISQKGDIHQYIAEEDTAYHAGVVNKPTWRGLRRNSNGTFVNPNFYTIGIEHEGRANDPWSDAMYEASAELIESIASRHPKLSPLTRANVIHHREIRSNKTCPGTKADLGRLIRMAGGKAPDVPDVLFARSAVNVRKGEPSSSAEVVRVIPAGELVNVKAKVTGESVNGVSVWYQNIDDDFVWGGALMA
;
A
#
# COMPACT_ATOMS: atom_id res chain seq x y z
N MET A 1 15.02 19.01 -8.56
CA MET A 1 16.22 18.33 -9.11
C MET A 1 15.76 17.04 -9.79
N ALA A 2 16.50 16.53 -10.78
CA ALA A 2 16.15 15.22 -11.36
C ALA A 2 16.46 14.13 -10.34
N LEU A 3 15.53 13.17 -10.17
CA LEU A 3 15.74 11.99 -9.33
C LEU A 3 16.94 11.20 -9.81
N ASN A 4 17.82 10.82 -8.90
CA ASN A 4 18.94 9.94 -9.22
C ASN A 4 18.45 8.48 -9.12
N ILE A 5 18.20 7.86 -10.27
CA ILE A 5 17.68 6.49 -10.37
C ILE A 5 18.74 5.60 -11.02
N THR A 6 19.18 4.59 -10.29
CA THR A 6 20.09 3.57 -10.81
C THR A 6 19.31 2.52 -11.60
N GLN A 7 19.69 2.32 -12.87
CA GLN A 7 19.09 1.27 -13.71
C GLN A 7 19.72 -0.08 -13.37
N VAL A 8 18.89 -1.03 -12.96
CA VAL A 8 19.31 -2.40 -12.61
C VAL A 8 18.52 -3.38 -13.48
N PRO A 9 19.16 -4.19 -14.32
CA PRO A 9 18.44 -5.07 -15.22
C PRO A 9 17.67 -6.15 -14.46
N CYS A 10 16.43 -6.40 -14.92
CA CYS A 10 15.61 -7.52 -14.50
C CYS A 10 15.68 -8.65 -15.54
N ALA A 11 15.69 -9.90 -15.11
CA ALA A 11 15.63 -11.04 -16.01
C ALA A 11 14.33 -11.03 -16.84
N GLY A 12 14.43 -11.27 -18.16
CA GLY A 12 13.28 -11.20 -19.08
C GLY A 12 12.14 -12.16 -18.72
N ALA A 13 12.45 -13.23 -18.00
CA ALA A 13 11.44 -14.17 -17.49
C ALA A 13 10.62 -13.62 -16.33
N ASN A 14 11.10 -12.61 -15.61
CA ASN A 14 10.49 -12.11 -14.38
C ASN A 14 9.54 -10.92 -14.59
N PHE A 15 9.29 -10.53 -15.83
CA PHE A 15 8.28 -9.52 -16.16
C PHE A 15 7.71 -9.77 -17.57
N ARG A 16 6.70 -9.02 -17.93
CA ARG A 16 6.14 -9.02 -19.28
C ARG A 16 6.43 -7.69 -19.95
N LYS A 17 6.92 -7.73 -21.19
CA LYS A 17 7.05 -6.56 -22.02
C LYS A 17 5.68 -5.98 -22.38
N GLY A 18 5.51 -4.70 -22.16
CA GLY A 18 4.26 -3.98 -22.36
C GLY A 18 3.17 -4.30 -21.30
N ARG A 19 2.18 -3.43 -21.25
CA ARG A 19 0.90 -3.68 -20.56
C ARG A 19 -0.12 -4.18 -21.58
N PRO A 20 -1.07 -5.07 -21.20
CA PRO A 20 -2.16 -5.42 -22.11
C PRO A 20 -2.85 -4.15 -22.63
N ALA A 21 -3.32 -4.18 -23.89
CA ALA A 21 -4.02 -3.05 -24.50
C ALA A 21 -5.13 -2.53 -23.58
N HIS A 22 -5.31 -1.23 -23.49
CA HIS A 22 -6.29 -0.51 -22.68
C HIS A 22 -6.02 -0.42 -21.15
N PHE A 23 -4.96 -1.05 -20.62
CA PHE A 23 -4.59 -0.83 -19.21
C PHE A 23 -3.57 0.29 -19.10
N GLU A 24 -3.92 1.27 -18.28
CA GLU A 24 -3.04 2.37 -17.84
C GLU A 24 -2.71 2.17 -16.36
N VAL A 25 -1.71 2.86 -15.87
CA VAL A 25 -1.37 2.84 -14.44
C VAL A 25 -2.45 3.58 -13.65
N GLU A 26 -3.04 2.90 -12.67
CA GLU A 26 -4.14 3.39 -11.85
C GLU A 26 -3.82 3.37 -10.35
N ALA A 27 -2.79 2.63 -9.93
CA ALA A 27 -2.34 2.64 -8.56
C ALA A 27 -0.84 2.32 -8.43
N ILE A 28 -0.28 2.76 -7.31
CA ILE A 28 1.05 2.40 -6.82
C ILE A 28 0.87 1.46 -5.63
N VAL A 29 1.52 0.30 -5.70
CA VAL A 29 1.50 -0.71 -4.62
C VAL A 29 2.81 -0.65 -3.87
N ILE A 30 2.74 -0.40 -2.58
CA ILE A 30 3.88 -0.29 -1.69
C ILE A 30 4.17 -1.65 -1.07
N HIS A 31 5.43 -2.07 -1.19
CA HIS A 31 5.95 -3.35 -0.71
C HIS A 31 7.13 -3.17 0.24
N VAL A 32 7.50 -4.25 0.92
CA VAL A 32 8.75 -4.42 1.64
C VAL A 32 9.49 -5.64 1.08
N ILE A 33 10.80 -5.50 0.87
CA ILE A 33 11.66 -6.53 0.24
C ILE A 33 11.74 -7.80 1.11
N ASP A 34 11.59 -7.67 2.44
CA ASP A 34 11.91 -8.68 3.46
C ASP A 34 13.43 -9.00 3.48
N GLY A 35 14.23 -7.97 3.21
CA GLY A 35 15.69 -8.01 3.11
C GLY A 35 16.27 -6.64 2.74
N ASP A 36 17.51 -6.64 2.31
CA ASP A 36 18.18 -5.44 1.78
C ASP A 36 17.91 -5.24 0.27
N GLN A 37 18.24 -4.06 -0.25
CA GLN A 37 18.06 -3.74 -1.66
C GLN A 37 18.87 -4.66 -2.59
N ALA A 38 20.05 -5.12 -2.15
CA ALA A 38 20.89 -6.05 -2.90
C ALA A 38 20.22 -7.44 -3.07
N ALA A 39 19.43 -7.87 -2.09
CA ALA A 39 18.64 -9.10 -2.19
C ALA A 39 17.54 -8.98 -3.27
N ALA A 40 16.89 -7.80 -3.40
CA ALA A 40 15.96 -7.55 -4.48
C ALA A 40 16.66 -7.55 -5.84
N ASP A 41 17.83 -6.89 -5.96
CA ASP A 41 18.65 -6.89 -7.16
C ASP A 41 19.00 -8.30 -7.61
N ALA A 42 19.49 -9.14 -6.70
CA ALA A 42 19.84 -10.53 -6.99
C ALA A 42 18.62 -11.34 -7.42
N THR A 43 17.49 -11.19 -6.70
CA THR A 43 16.23 -11.91 -7.00
C THR A 43 15.72 -11.56 -8.40
N PHE A 44 15.66 -10.28 -8.74
CA PHE A 44 15.04 -9.88 -10.01
C PHE A 44 15.94 -10.15 -11.24
N LYS A 45 17.24 -10.32 -11.02
CA LYS A 45 18.21 -10.74 -12.05
C LYS A 45 18.23 -12.25 -12.28
N ASP A 46 17.71 -13.06 -11.36
CA ASP A 46 17.77 -14.52 -11.48
C ASP A 46 16.81 -15.03 -12.57
N GLU A 47 17.37 -15.54 -13.66
CA GLU A 47 16.63 -16.14 -14.77
C GLU A 47 15.98 -17.48 -14.44
N ASN A 48 16.45 -18.15 -13.39
CA ASN A 48 15.99 -19.47 -12.97
C ASN A 48 14.94 -19.43 -11.85
N LEU A 49 14.45 -18.25 -11.52
CA LEU A 49 13.46 -18.07 -10.46
C LEU A 49 12.16 -18.80 -10.79
N THR A 50 11.82 -19.84 -10.01
CA THR A 50 10.63 -20.67 -10.23
C THR A 50 9.34 -19.94 -9.86
N ASP A 51 9.37 -19.12 -8.81
CA ASP A 51 8.29 -18.21 -8.41
C ASP A 51 8.61 -16.80 -8.93
N ARG A 52 8.28 -16.58 -10.21
CA ARG A 52 8.60 -15.38 -10.96
C ARG A 52 8.01 -14.15 -10.29
N ARG A 53 8.87 -13.20 -9.94
CA ARG A 53 8.51 -11.96 -9.27
C ARG A 53 9.48 -10.84 -9.62
N SER A 54 8.98 -9.62 -9.55
CA SER A 54 9.74 -8.40 -9.80
C SER A 54 8.97 -7.19 -9.29
N ALA A 55 9.61 -6.03 -9.26
CA ALA A 55 8.95 -4.75 -9.06
C ALA A 55 9.48 -3.74 -10.09
N HIS A 56 8.82 -2.59 -10.22
CA HIS A 56 9.34 -1.53 -11.07
C HIS A 56 10.53 -0.84 -10.43
N TYR A 57 10.43 -0.61 -9.13
CA TYR A 57 11.43 0.11 -8.34
C TYR A 57 11.73 -0.56 -7.01
N SER A 58 12.89 -0.24 -6.45
CA SER A 58 13.15 -0.41 -5.02
C SER A 58 13.80 0.84 -4.44
N ILE A 59 13.67 1.01 -3.12
CA ILE A 59 14.22 2.13 -2.36
C ILE A 59 14.95 1.58 -1.13
N SER A 60 16.22 1.98 -0.94
CA SER A 60 17.01 1.61 0.23
C SER A 60 16.66 2.47 1.45
N GLN A 61 17.09 2.04 2.65
CA GLN A 61 17.02 2.86 3.87
C GLN A 61 17.82 4.17 3.76
N LYS A 62 18.76 4.26 2.80
CA LYS A 62 19.53 5.48 2.54
C LYS A 62 18.88 6.42 1.52
N GLY A 63 17.77 5.99 0.90
CA GLY A 63 17.08 6.72 -0.16
C GLY A 63 17.60 6.42 -1.57
N ASP A 64 18.47 5.41 -1.75
CA ASP A 64 18.91 5.03 -3.10
C ASP A 64 17.74 4.39 -3.85
N ILE A 65 17.50 4.83 -5.08
CA ILE A 65 16.42 4.33 -5.93
C ILE A 65 16.98 3.46 -7.04
N HIS A 66 16.54 2.21 -7.12
CA HIS A 66 16.81 1.33 -8.26
C HIS A 66 15.54 1.17 -9.11
N GLN A 67 15.71 1.20 -10.44
CA GLN A 67 14.65 0.83 -11.38
C GLN A 67 15.03 -0.45 -12.10
N TYR A 68 14.12 -1.44 -12.08
CA TYR A 68 14.31 -2.76 -12.70
C TYR A 68 13.52 -2.90 -13.98
N ILE A 69 12.33 -2.30 -14.04
CA ILE A 69 11.37 -2.47 -15.12
C ILE A 69 10.80 -1.10 -15.47
N ALA A 70 10.69 -0.83 -16.76
CA ALA A 70 10.07 0.39 -17.27
C ALA A 70 8.57 0.43 -16.90
N GLU A 71 8.01 1.62 -16.66
CA GLU A 71 6.62 1.78 -16.21
C GLU A 71 5.58 1.32 -17.24
N GLU A 72 5.93 1.32 -18.52
CA GLU A 72 5.13 0.77 -19.62
C GLU A 72 5.08 -0.76 -19.67
N ASP A 73 5.96 -1.44 -18.93
CA ASP A 73 6.02 -2.90 -18.85
C ASP A 73 5.20 -3.41 -17.63
N THR A 74 5.02 -4.72 -17.52
CA THR A 74 4.25 -5.35 -16.44
C THR A 74 5.19 -6.10 -15.50
N ALA A 75 5.45 -5.56 -14.32
CA ALA A 75 6.16 -6.25 -13.24
C ALA A 75 5.26 -7.26 -12.52
N TYR A 76 5.83 -8.32 -11.96
CA TYR A 76 5.10 -9.36 -11.24
C TYR A 76 5.22 -9.17 -9.73
N HIS A 77 4.49 -8.19 -9.17
CA HIS A 77 4.59 -7.79 -7.75
C HIS A 77 3.33 -8.03 -6.93
N ALA A 78 2.14 -7.92 -7.54
CA ALA A 78 0.88 -7.92 -6.78
C ALA A 78 0.39 -9.33 -6.40
N GLY A 79 0.86 -10.37 -7.11
CA GLY A 79 0.46 -11.76 -6.86
C GLY A 79 -1.00 -12.06 -7.17
N VAL A 80 -1.52 -13.12 -6.59
CA VAL A 80 -2.92 -13.54 -6.73
C VAL A 80 -3.79 -12.78 -5.76
N VAL A 81 -4.90 -12.21 -6.25
CA VAL A 81 -5.89 -11.49 -5.41
C VAL A 81 -6.52 -12.47 -4.41
N ASN A 82 -6.48 -12.11 -3.13
CA ASN A 82 -7.06 -12.92 -2.05
C ASN A 82 -7.70 -12.02 -0.99
N LYS A 83 -9.01 -12.15 -0.78
CA LYS A 83 -9.82 -11.38 0.17
C LYS A 83 -9.43 -9.89 0.19
N PRO A 84 -9.49 -9.20 -0.96
CA PRO A 84 -8.97 -7.86 -1.10
C PRO A 84 -9.84 -6.84 -0.34
N THR A 85 -9.20 -5.76 0.09
CA THR A 85 -9.86 -4.59 0.65
C THR A 85 -9.73 -3.36 -0.26
N TRP A 86 -8.80 -3.38 -1.23
CA TRP A 86 -8.69 -2.29 -2.20
C TRP A 86 -9.88 -2.28 -3.17
N ARG A 87 -10.60 -1.16 -3.20
CA ARG A 87 -11.80 -0.98 -4.04
C ARG A 87 -11.50 -0.72 -5.52
N GLY A 88 -10.25 -0.39 -5.87
CA GLY A 88 -9.80 -0.16 -7.26
C GLY A 88 -9.57 -1.43 -8.07
N LEU A 89 -9.81 -2.62 -7.50
CA LEU A 89 -9.64 -3.87 -8.22
C LEU A 89 -10.68 -4.03 -9.34
N ARG A 90 -10.17 -4.25 -10.55
CA ARG A 90 -11.00 -4.49 -11.73
C ARG A 90 -11.49 -5.93 -11.80
N ARG A 91 -12.67 -6.12 -12.38
CA ARG A 91 -13.23 -7.44 -12.66
C ARG A 91 -13.52 -7.60 -14.14
N ASN A 92 -13.35 -8.83 -14.61
CA ASN A 92 -13.80 -9.25 -15.93
C ASN A 92 -15.33 -9.39 -15.95
N SER A 93 -15.89 -9.55 -17.15
CA SER A 93 -17.33 -9.76 -17.34
C SER A 93 -17.88 -11.01 -16.62
N ASN A 94 -17.06 -12.01 -16.37
CA ASN A 94 -17.39 -13.22 -15.60
C ASN A 94 -17.23 -13.06 -14.07
N GLY A 95 -16.91 -11.84 -13.58
CA GLY A 95 -16.76 -11.53 -12.17
C GLY A 95 -15.38 -11.88 -11.58
N THR A 96 -14.47 -12.51 -12.31
CA THR A 96 -13.09 -12.79 -11.85
C THR A 96 -12.27 -11.50 -11.78
N PHE A 97 -11.30 -11.44 -10.87
CA PHE A 97 -10.41 -10.32 -10.81
C PHE A 97 -9.45 -10.26 -12.00
N VAL A 98 -9.29 -9.08 -12.58
CA VAL A 98 -8.21 -8.79 -13.51
C VAL A 98 -6.90 -8.78 -12.75
N ASN A 99 -5.82 -9.29 -13.36
CA ASN A 99 -4.48 -9.28 -12.75
C ASN A 99 -4.05 -7.83 -12.43
N PRO A 100 -3.85 -7.49 -11.14
CA PRO A 100 -3.51 -6.12 -10.74
C PRO A 100 -2.18 -5.62 -11.32
N ASN A 101 -1.25 -6.50 -11.64
CA ASN A 101 0.02 -6.14 -12.28
C ASN A 101 -0.18 -5.36 -13.59
N PHE A 102 -1.32 -5.53 -14.27
CA PHE A 102 -1.59 -4.88 -15.56
C PHE A 102 -1.82 -3.36 -15.43
N TYR A 103 -2.25 -2.89 -14.26
CA TYR A 103 -2.63 -1.49 -14.04
C TYR A 103 -2.03 -0.88 -12.76
N THR A 104 -0.97 -1.49 -12.22
CA THR A 104 -0.26 -0.96 -11.06
C THR A 104 1.26 -0.88 -11.28
N ILE A 105 1.90 -0.01 -10.49
CA ILE A 105 3.36 0.07 -10.34
C ILE A 105 3.69 -0.46 -8.94
N GLY A 106 4.64 -1.38 -8.84
CA GLY A 106 5.15 -1.88 -7.55
C GLY A 106 6.44 -1.19 -7.17
N ILE A 107 6.52 -0.71 -5.91
CA ILE A 107 7.71 -0.15 -5.29
C ILE A 107 8.05 -0.96 -4.04
N GLU A 108 9.21 -1.59 -4.05
CA GLU A 108 9.76 -2.33 -2.93
C GLU A 108 10.58 -1.40 -2.03
N HIS A 109 10.48 -1.59 -0.71
CA HIS A 109 11.26 -0.83 0.27
C HIS A 109 12.13 -1.78 1.07
N GLU A 110 13.39 -1.40 1.27
CA GLU A 110 14.34 -2.16 2.05
C GLU A 110 13.88 -2.35 3.50
N GLY A 111 14.09 -3.54 4.04
CA GLY A 111 13.74 -3.91 5.41
C GLY A 111 12.67 -5.00 5.48
N ARG A 112 12.14 -5.22 6.67
CA ARG A 112 11.10 -6.20 6.97
C ARG A 112 9.83 -5.53 7.43
N ALA A 113 8.74 -6.27 7.48
CA ALA A 113 7.40 -5.76 7.78
C ALA A 113 7.27 -4.94 9.08
N ASN A 114 8.15 -5.15 10.06
CA ASN A 114 8.13 -4.43 11.34
C ASN A 114 9.28 -3.43 11.51
N ASP A 115 10.13 -3.29 10.50
CA ASP A 115 11.25 -2.36 10.55
C ASP A 115 10.73 -0.93 10.32
N PRO A 116 11.28 0.06 11.06
CA PRO A 116 10.95 1.46 10.80
C PRO A 116 11.55 1.90 9.46
N TRP A 117 10.86 2.78 8.77
CA TRP A 117 11.37 3.45 7.60
C TRP A 117 12.16 4.69 8.01
N SER A 118 13.31 4.90 7.41
CA SER A 118 14.10 6.12 7.61
C SER A 118 13.44 7.33 6.94
N ASP A 119 13.80 8.55 7.37
CA ASP A 119 13.35 9.77 6.72
C ASP A 119 13.85 9.83 5.27
N ALA A 120 15.09 9.43 5.00
CA ALA A 120 15.66 9.37 3.65
C ALA A 120 14.86 8.43 2.71
N MET A 121 14.40 7.27 3.21
CA MET A 121 13.53 6.38 2.45
C MET A 121 12.17 7.01 2.16
N TYR A 122 11.55 7.70 3.15
CA TYR A 122 10.30 8.43 2.93
C TYR A 122 10.46 9.54 1.90
N GLU A 123 11.51 10.34 1.98
CA GLU A 123 11.81 11.45 1.06
C GLU A 123 11.98 10.92 -0.38
N ALA A 124 12.86 9.93 -0.57
CA ALA A 124 13.09 9.34 -1.88
C ALA A 124 11.83 8.67 -2.46
N SER A 125 11.05 7.99 -1.61
CA SER A 125 9.80 7.36 -2.03
C SER A 125 8.73 8.39 -2.42
N ALA A 126 8.62 9.48 -1.68
CA ALA A 126 7.68 10.56 -1.99
C ALA A 126 8.02 11.26 -3.31
N GLU A 127 9.29 11.60 -3.52
CA GLU A 127 9.76 12.21 -4.78
C GLU A 127 9.54 11.27 -5.97
N LEU A 128 9.80 9.96 -5.81
CA LEU A 128 9.55 8.97 -6.85
C LEU A 128 8.05 8.87 -7.17
N ILE A 129 7.19 8.80 -6.17
CA ILE A 129 5.73 8.70 -6.32
C ILE A 129 5.17 9.95 -7.01
N GLU A 130 5.61 11.15 -6.63
CA GLU A 130 5.24 12.40 -7.29
C GLU A 130 5.66 12.38 -8.77
N SER A 131 6.90 11.96 -9.04
CA SER A 131 7.43 11.83 -10.40
C SER A 131 6.63 10.81 -11.23
N ILE A 132 6.28 9.66 -10.68
CA ILE A 132 5.41 8.67 -11.34
C ILE A 132 4.03 9.28 -11.63
N ALA A 133 3.41 9.94 -10.65
CA ALA A 133 2.09 10.55 -10.80
C ALA A 133 2.05 11.63 -11.89
N SER A 134 3.16 12.36 -12.09
CA SER A 134 3.26 13.36 -13.16
C SER A 134 3.18 12.75 -14.57
N ARG A 135 3.56 11.47 -14.72
CA ARG A 135 3.52 10.73 -15.99
C ARG A 135 2.24 9.91 -16.18
N HIS A 136 1.50 9.67 -15.11
CA HIS A 136 0.29 8.81 -15.11
C HIS A 136 -0.92 9.56 -14.58
N PRO A 137 -1.72 10.23 -15.46
CA PRO A 137 -2.80 11.12 -15.04
C PRO A 137 -3.86 10.49 -14.12
N LYS A 138 -4.08 9.16 -14.21
CA LYS A 138 -5.03 8.45 -13.34
C LYS A 138 -4.58 8.36 -11.88
N LEU A 139 -3.32 8.66 -11.58
CA LEU A 139 -2.80 8.74 -10.22
C LEU A 139 -3.06 10.11 -9.56
N SER A 140 -3.57 11.10 -10.30
CA SER A 140 -3.82 12.43 -9.76
C SER A 140 -5.30 12.63 -9.39
N PRO A 141 -5.62 13.08 -8.18
CA PRO A 141 -4.71 13.33 -7.06
C PRO A 141 -4.22 12.03 -6.39
N LEU A 142 -3.01 12.06 -5.85
CA LEU A 142 -2.50 10.97 -5.00
C LEU A 142 -3.34 10.89 -3.72
N THR A 143 -3.86 9.71 -3.44
CA THR A 143 -4.70 9.42 -2.26
C THR A 143 -4.55 7.97 -1.83
N ARG A 144 -5.17 7.59 -0.71
CA ARG A 144 -5.27 6.18 -0.29
C ARG A 144 -6.10 5.29 -1.24
N ALA A 145 -6.73 5.85 -2.27
CA ALA A 145 -7.41 5.06 -3.30
C ALA A 145 -6.43 4.53 -4.37
N ASN A 146 -5.28 5.20 -4.56
CA ASN A 146 -4.31 4.88 -5.61
C ASN A 146 -2.85 4.73 -5.12
N VAL A 147 -2.56 4.97 -3.83
CA VAL A 147 -1.33 4.54 -3.16
C VAL A 147 -1.73 3.57 -2.06
N ILE A 148 -1.43 2.30 -2.24
CA ILE A 148 -2.00 1.21 -1.45
C ILE A 148 -0.93 0.26 -0.91
N HIS A 149 -1.28 -0.48 0.13
CA HIS A 149 -0.45 -1.58 0.63
C HIS A 149 -0.69 -2.87 -0.19
N HIS A 150 0.33 -3.70 -0.35
CA HIS A 150 0.18 -5.01 -0.97
C HIS A 150 -0.89 -5.88 -0.27
N ARG A 151 -0.98 -5.84 1.07
CA ARG A 151 -2.00 -6.56 1.84
C ARG A 151 -3.44 -6.19 1.48
N GLU A 152 -3.67 -5.03 0.86
CA GLU A 152 -5.02 -4.62 0.42
C GLU A 152 -5.46 -5.35 -0.86
N ILE A 153 -4.51 -5.93 -1.61
CA ILE A 153 -4.75 -6.86 -2.73
C ILE A 153 -4.80 -8.30 -2.23
N ARG A 154 -3.91 -8.64 -1.29
CA ARG A 154 -3.69 -10.00 -0.82
C ARG A 154 -3.59 -10.05 0.70
N SER A 155 -4.73 -10.28 1.36
CA SER A 155 -4.88 -10.17 2.82
C SER A 155 -4.02 -11.11 3.67
N ASN A 156 -3.50 -12.21 3.08
CA ASN A 156 -2.57 -13.12 3.77
C ASN A 156 -1.11 -12.64 3.72
N LYS A 157 -0.86 -11.41 3.28
CA LYS A 157 0.45 -10.75 3.32
C LYS A 157 0.47 -9.69 4.43
N THR A 158 1.61 -9.57 5.11
CA THR A 158 1.87 -8.48 6.07
C THR A 158 2.47 -7.24 5.39
N CYS A 159 2.93 -7.38 4.16
CA CYS A 159 3.61 -6.38 3.36
C CYS A 159 2.74 -5.13 3.10
N PRO A 160 3.29 -3.92 3.26
CA PRO A 160 4.67 -3.56 3.63
C PRO A 160 4.92 -3.52 5.15
N GLY A 161 4.03 -4.06 5.97
CA GLY A 161 4.10 -4.02 7.43
C GLY A 161 3.29 -2.87 8.03
N THR A 162 3.42 -2.68 9.34
CA THR A 162 2.63 -1.70 10.10
C THR A 162 3.37 -0.39 10.34
N LYS A 163 4.68 -0.36 10.05
CA LYS A 163 5.53 0.84 10.24
C LYS A 163 5.58 1.74 9.00
N ALA A 164 5.10 1.28 7.85
CA ALA A 164 4.94 2.09 6.64
C ALA A 164 3.71 3.00 6.78
N ASP A 165 3.91 4.29 7.00
CA ASP A 165 2.84 5.31 7.05
C ASP A 165 2.60 5.88 5.64
N LEU A 166 1.61 5.30 4.93
CA LEU A 166 1.25 5.77 3.60
C LEU A 166 0.57 7.15 3.65
N GLY A 167 -0.08 7.51 4.74
CA GLY A 167 -0.64 8.85 4.92
C GLY A 167 0.47 9.90 4.89
N ARG A 168 1.55 9.69 5.66
CA ARG A 168 2.76 10.52 5.62
C ARG A 168 3.35 10.56 4.20
N LEU A 169 3.55 9.39 3.59
CA LEU A 169 4.15 9.27 2.27
C LEU A 169 3.35 10.04 1.20
N ILE A 170 2.03 9.90 1.18
CA ILE A 170 1.15 10.60 0.24
C ILE A 170 1.22 12.11 0.45
N ARG A 171 1.19 12.60 1.69
CA ARG A 171 1.31 14.05 1.98
C ARG A 171 2.66 14.60 1.52
N MET A 172 3.75 13.88 1.76
CA MET A 172 5.10 14.26 1.29
C MET A 172 5.18 14.30 -0.24
N ALA A 173 4.47 13.42 -0.94
CA ALA A 173 4.35 13.40 -2.40
C ALA A 173 3.34 14.44 -2.96
N GLY A 174 2.90 15.42 -2.15
CA GLY A 174 1.95 16.45 -2.58
C GLY A 174 0.50 15.97 -2.74
N GLY A 175 0.19 14.75 -2.30
CA GLY A 175 -1.14 14.17 -2.37
C GLY A 175 -2.04 14.55 -1.18
N LYS A 176 -3.24 13.99 -1.18
CA LYS A 176 -4.27 14.21 -0.15
C LYS A 176 -4.47 12.95 0.69
N ALA A 177 -3.99 12.97 1.91
CA ALA A 177 -4.28 11.95 2.91
C ALA A 177 -4.54 12.61 4.27
N PRO A 178 -5.46 12.08 5.07
CA PRO A 178 -5.66 12.56 6.44
C PRO A 178 -4.41 12.29 7.28
N ASP A 179 -4.21 13.13 8.31
CA ASP A 179 -3.14 12.95 9.28
C ASP A 179 -3.55 11.95 10.36
N VAL A 180 -3.69 10.69 9.95
CA VAL A 180 -4.01 9.57 10.84
C VAL A 180 -3.14 8.37 10.46
N PRO A 181 -2.78 7.51 11.42
CA PRO A 181 -2.13 6.24 11.09
C PRO A 181 -3.00 5.42 10.14
N ASP A 182 -2.41 4.80 9.11
CA ASP A 182 -3.14 3.93 8.18
C ASP A 182 -3.67 2.67 8.86
N VAL A 183 -2.98 2.26 9.92
CA VAL A 183 -3.26 1.04 10.66
C VAL A 183 -3.14 1.31 12.15
N LEU A 184 -4.14 0.84 12.87
CA LEU A 184 -4.15 0.76 14.34
C LEU A 184 -4.35 -0.69 14.76
N PHE A 185 -4.00 -1.01 16.00
CA PHE A 185 -4.27 -2.32 16.60
C PHE A 185 -5.40 -2.22 17.62
N ALA A 186 -6.26 -3.20 17.67
CA ALA A 186 -7.25 -3.33 18.73
C ALA A 186 -6.55 -3.77 20.04
N ARG A 187 -6.57 -2.95 21.09
CA ARG A 187 -6.06 -3.31 22.44
C ARG A 187 -6.92 -4.38 23.12
N SER A 188 -8.21 -4.35 22.82
CA SER A 188 -9.23 -5.26 23.29
C SER A 188 -10.19 -5.53 22.15
N ALA A 189 -11.08 -6.51 22.29
CA ALA A 189 -12.15 -6.69 21.34
C ALA A 189 -12.95 -5.38 21.20
N VAL A 190 -13.13 -4.89 19.97
CA VAL A 190 -13.77 -3.62 19.67
C VAL A 190 -14.86 -3.76 18.61
N ASN A 191 -16.00 -3.11 18.87
CA ASN A 191 -17.11 -3.08 17.93
C ASN A 191 -16.83 -2.15 16.75
N VAL A 192 -17.16 -2.62 15.55
CA VAL A 192 -17.28 -1.80 14.35
C VAL A 192 -18.74 -1.36 14.22
N ARG A 193 -18.97 -0.04 14.15
CA ARG A 193 -20.27 0.61 14.17
C ARG A 193 -20.62 1.20 12.82
N LYS A 194 -21.85 0.96 12.37
CA LYS A 194 -22.30 1.38 11.06
C LYS A 194 -22.77 2.85 11.06
N GLY A 195 -22.33 3.60 10.07
CA GLY A 195 -22.89 4.89 9.68
C GLY A 195 -22.56 6.08 10.57
N GLU A 196 -22.36 5.89 11.88
CA GLU A 196 -22.06 6.99 12.80
C GLU A 196 -21.12 6.58 13.94
N PRO A 197 -20.28 7.53 14.42
CA PRO A 197 -19.32 7.29 15.51
C PRO A 197 -20.02 7.36 16.88
N SER A 198 -20.89 6.37 17.15
CA SER A 198 -21.69 6.29 18.36
C SER A 198 -21.75 4.87 18.92
N SER A 199 -21.79 4.75 20.25
CA SER A 199 -21.95 3.48 20.95
C SER A 199 -23.35 2.87 20.76
N SER A 200 -24.33 3.67 20.38
CA SER A 200 -25.70 3.24 20.06
C SER A 200 -25.88 2.76 18.63
N ALA A 201 -24.93 3.08 17.72
CA ALA A 201 -25.00 2.64 16.33
C ALA A 201 -24.91 1.10 16.19
N GLU A 202 -25.49 0.57 15.12
CA GLU A 202 -25.51 -0.86 14.82
C GLU A 202 -24.10 -1.46 14.81
N VAL A 203 -23.88 -2.58 15.48
CA VAL A 203 -22.64 -3.33 15.44
C VAL A 203 -22.65 -4.25 14.22
N VAL A 204 -21.78 -3.99 13.24
CA VAL A 204 -21.67 -4.80 12.01
C VAL A 204 -20.69 -5.95 12.18
N ARG A 205 -19.67 -5.78 13.04
CA ARG A 205 -18.71 -6.82 13.40
C ARG A 205 -17.92 -6.45 14.65
N VAL A 206 -17.21 -7.43 15.21
CA VAL A 206 -16.25 -7.24 16.30
C VAL A 206 -14.85 -7.56 15.77
N ILE A 207 -13.89 -6.69 16.09
CA ILE A 207 -12.47 -6.91 15.81
C ILE A 207 -11.84 -7.45 17.09
N PRO A 208 -11.24 -8.64 17.08
CA PRO A 208 -10.54 -9.21 18.22
C PRO A 208 -9.34 -8.37 18.68
N ALA A 209 -8.95 -8.53 19.96
CA ALA A 209 -7.72 -7.93 20.47
C ALA A 209 -6.50 -8.38 19.67
N GLY A 210 -5.58 -7.45 19.38
CA GLY A 210 -4.37 -7.68 18.62
C GLY A 210 -4.56 -7.64 17.10
N GLU A 211 -5.80 -7.59 16.59
CA GLU A 211 -6.02 -7.48 15.15
C GLU A 211 -5.88 -6.06 14.62
N LEU A 212 -5.55 -5.98 13.34
CA LEU A 212 -5.36 -4.74 12.61
C LEU A 212 -6.69 -4.07 12.27
N VAL A 213 -6.70 -2.74 12.43
CA VAL A 213 -7.78 -1.86 12.00
C VAL A 213 -7.25 -0.90 10.95
N ASN A 214 -7.62 -1.10 9.69
CA ASN A 214 -7.30 -0.15 8.62
C ASN A 214 -8.19 1.08 8.77
N VAL A 215 -7.60 2.25 8.95
CA VAL A 215 -8.32 3.50 9.17
C VAL A 215 -8.03 4.51 8.06
N LYS A 216 -9.01 5.33 7.73
CA LYS A 216 -8.89 6.37 6.71
C LYS A 216 -9.11 7.79 7.26
N ALA A 217 -9.76 7.90 8.41
CA ALA A 217 -10.01 9.20 9.04
C ALA A 217 -10.11 9.07 10.55
N LYS A 218 -9.70 10.14 11.25
CA LYS A 218 -9.97 10.39 12.67
C LYS A 218 -11.15 11.35 12.75
N VAL A 219 -12.16 11.02 13.52
CA VAL A 219 -13.37 11.82 13.68
C VAL A 219 -13.70 12.02 15.15
N THR A 220 -14.47 13.04 15.44
CA THR A 220 -15.07 13.24 16.77
C THR A 220 -16.45 12.60 16.75
N GLY A 221 -16.75 11.76 17.74
CA GLY A 221 -18.04 11.13 17.92
C GLY A 221 -18.50 11.17 19.37
N GLU A 222 -19.39 10.23 19.74
CA GLU A 222 -19.88 10.08 21.09
C GLU A 222 -18.71 9.89 22.08
N SER A 223 -18.76 10.59 23.21
CA SER A 223 -17.79 10.41 24.29
C SER A 223 -18.06 9.14 25.07
N VAL A 224 -17.20 8.14 24.93
CA VAL A 224 -17.24 6.89 25.68
C VAL A 224 -16.08 6.89 26.67
N ASN A 225 -16.35 6.78 27.96
CA ASN A 225 -15.34 6.85 29.04
C ASN A 225 -14.39 8.08 28.93
N GLY A 226 -14.92 9.23 28.50
CA GLY A 226 -14.16 10.47 28.35
C GLY A 226 -13.37 10.57 27.04
N VAL A 227 -13.43 9.57 26.14
CA VAL A 227 -12.76 9.58 24.84
C VAL A 227 -13.79 9.74 23.73
N SER A 228 -13.74 10.89 23.04
CA SER A 228 -14.60 11.22 21.88
C SER A 228 -13.95 10.96 20.53
N VAL A 229 -12.73 10.39 20.54
CA VAL A 229 -12.02 10.04 19.31
C VAL A 229 -12.56 8.73 18.76
N TRP A 230 -12.96 8.74 17.50
CA TRP A 230 -13.33 7.59 16.71
C TRP A 230 -12.49 7.55 15.43
N TYR A 231 -12.38 6.38 14.83
CA TYR A 231 -11.71 6.20 13.55
C TYR A 231 -12.69 5.60 12.55
N GLN A 232 -12.76 6.22 11.39
CA GLN A 232 -13.50 5.69 10.25
C GLN A 232 -12.61 4.70 9.53
N ASN A 233 -13.11 3.48 9.32
CA ASN A 233 -12.42 2.44 8.56
C ASN A 233 -12.64 2.63 7.05
N ILE A 234 -12.04 1.75 6.25
CA ILE A 234 -12.14 1.77 4.78
C ILE A 234 -13.56 1.45 4.27
N ASP A 235 -14.42 0.83 5.09
CA ASP A 235 -15.79 0.48 4.76
C ASP A 235 -16.81 1.56 5.16
N ASP A 236 -16.33 2.74 5.58
CA ASP A 236 -17.13 3.87 6.08
C ASP A 236 -17.80 3.63 7.45
N ASP A 237 -17.42 2.55 8.14
CA ASP A 237 -17.87 2.25 9.49
C ASP A 237 -16.89 2.83 10.53
N PHE A 238 -17.31 2.86 11.80
CA PHE A 238 -16.58 3.55 12.86
C PHE A 238 -16.10 2.61 13.97
N VAL A 239 -14.90 2.89 14.45
CA VAL A 239 -14.28 2.17 15.57
C VAL A 239 -13.86 3.17 16.64
N TRP A 240 -14.21 2.89 17.89
CA TRP A 240 -13.86 3.78 19.00
C TRP A 240 -12.36 3.82 19.29
N GLY A 241 -11.79 5.02 19.33
CA GLY A 241 -10.36 5.22 19.48
C GLY A 241 -9.77 4.82 20.83
N GLY A 242 -10.59 4.81 21.89
CA GLY A 242 -10.14 4.36 23.21
C GLY A 242 -9.75 2.88 23.29
N ALA A 243 -10.19 2.06 22.33
CA ALA A 243 -9.83 0.65 22.22
C ALA A 243 -8.70 0.39 21.23
N LEU A 244 -8.09 1.43 20.65
CA LEU A 244 -7.07 1.32 19.61
C LEU A 244 -5.70 1.83 20.09
N MET A 245 -4.63 1.36 19.44
CA MET A 245 -3.25 1.82 19.62
C MET A 245 -2.50 1.80 18.27
N ALA A 246 -1.49 2.68 18.14
CA ALA A 246 -0.58 2.72 17.00
C ALA A 246 0.49 1.61 17.07
#